data_ee51208779d2f0c64a2c545facd19f4d
#
_entry.id   ee51208779d2f0c64a2c545facd19f4d
#
_cell.length_a   1.000
_cell.length_b   1.000
_cell.length_c   1.000
_cell.angle_alpha   90.00
_cell.angle_beta   90.00
_cell.angle_gamma   90.00
#
_symmetry.space_group_name_H-M   'P 1'
#
loop_
_entity.id
_entity.type
_entity.pdbx_description
1 polymer ?
#
loop_
_entity_poly.entity_id
_entity_poly.type
_entity_poly.pdbx_seq_one_letter_code
_entity_poly.pdbx_strand_id
1 'polypeptide(L)'
;MANIRKSFSFRNGVQVDEDNFIVNANGLVGIGTSIPTQNLDVRGTTKVVGLVTASDLFISGVATVTEIQVGTAITIASGVI
;
A
#
# COMPACT_ATOMS: atom_id res chain seq x y z
N MET A 1 16.89 -24.80 23.96
CA MET A 1 15.94 -23.96 23.21
C MET A 1 15.93 -24.37 21.73
N ALA A 2 14.77 -24.45 21.15
CA ALA A 2 14.65 -24.86 19.76
C ALA A 2 14.87 -23.66 18.84
N ASN A 3 15.61 -23.90 17.77
CA ASN A 3 15.73 -22.92 16.69
C ASN A 3 14.59 -23.14 15.71
N ILE A 4 13.90 -22.07 15.39
CA ILE A 4 12.80 -22.14 14.43
C ILE A 4 13.34 -21.76 13.07
N ARG A 5 13.38 -22.73 12.16
CA ARG A 5 13.89 -22.53 10.81
C ARG A 5 12.80 -22.53 9.75
N LYS A 6 11.58 -22.82 10.16
CA LYS A 6 10.43 -22.83 9.26
C LYS A 6 9.58 -21.59 9.50
N SER A 7 8.71 -21.31 8.57
CA SER A 7 7.81 -20.18 8.68
C SER A 7 6.84 -20.36 9.83
N PHE A 8 6.46 -19.23 10.43
CA PHE A 8 5.32 -19.23 11.33
C PHE A 8 4.04 -19.07 10.52
N SER A 9 2.97 -19.68 10.99
CA SER A 9 1.65 -19.50 10.40
C SER A 9 0.73 -18.89 11.44
N PHE A 10 0.22 -17.70 11.14
CA PHE A 10 -0.69 -16.98 12.02
C PHE A 10 -2.10 -17.03 11.44
N ARG A 11 -3.04 -17.64 12.16
CA ARG A 11 -4.40 -17.85 11.65
C ARG A 11 -5.33 -16.68 11.91
N ASN A 12 -5.07 -15.91 12.96
CA ASN A 12 -5.92 -14.78 13.31
C ASN A 12 -5.24 -13.44 13.06
N GLY A 13 -4.10 -13.47 12.41
CA GLY A 13 -3.39 -12.24 12.07
C GLY A 13 -2.18 -11.97 12.93
N VAL A 14 -1.57 -10.83 12.70
CA VAL A 14 -0.37 -10.37 13.39
C VAL A 14 -0.59 -8.92 13.77
N GLN A 15 -0.14 -8.54 14.95
CA GLN A 15 -0.30 -7.17 15.42
C GLN A 15 0.99 -6.73 16.10
N VAL A 16 1.47 -5.54 15.72
CA VAL A 16 2.61 -4.88 16.36
C VAL A 16 2.13 -3.53 16.85
N ASP A 17 2.10 -3.34 18.17
CA ASP A 17 1.66 -2.09 18.81
C ASP A 17 0.35 -1.56 18.23
N GLU A 18 -0.62 -2.44 18.11
CA GLU A 18 -1.99 -2.15 17.68
C GLU A 18 -2.08 -1.54 16.28
N ASP A 19 -1.46 -0.40 16.04
CA ASP A 19 -1.61 0.32 14.77
C ASP A 19 -0.32 0.50 13.99
N ASN A 20 0.83 0.14 14.57
CA ASN A 20 2.08 0.27 13.80
C ASN A 20 2.08 -0.67 12.61
N PHE A 21 1.65 -1.90 12.83
CA PHE A 21 1.57 -2.88 11.76
C PHE A 21 0.55 -3.94 12.17
N ILE A 22 -0.40 -4.20 11.32
CA ILE A 22 -1.40 -5.23 11.59
C ILE A 22 -1.73 -6.00 10.32
N VAL A 23 -1.90 -7.31 10.48
CA VAL A 23 -2.57 -8.14 9.49
C VAL A 23 -3.76 -8.74 10.22
N ASN A 24 -4.96 -8.34 9.85
CA ASN A 24 -6.14 -8.79 10.59
C ASN A 24 -6.65 -10.14 10.07
N ALA A 25 -7.67 -10.68 10.73
CA ALA A 25 -8.19 -12.00 10.39
C ALA A 25 -8.83 -12.04 9.01
N ASN A 26 -9.19 -10.91 8.45
CA ASN A 26 -9.76 -10.82 7.11
C ASN A 26 -8.70 -10.67 6.02
N GLY A 27 -7.43 -10.67 6.39
CA GLY A 27 -6.35 -10.58 5.42
C GLY A 27 -6.01 -9.16 4.99
N LEU A 28 -6.47 -8.16 5.72
CA LEU A 28 -6.14 -6.77 5.42
C LEU A 28 -4.92 -6.35 6.19
N VAL A 29 -4.03 -5.62 5.54
CA VAL A 29 -2.78 -5.15 6.14
C VAL A 29 -2.88 -3.66 6.40
N GLY A 30 -2.60 -3.26 7.63
CA GLY A 30 -2.59 -1.86 8.02
C GLY A 30 -1.22 -1.45 8.53
N ILE A 31 -0.77 -0.28 8.09
CA ILE A 31 0.43 0.36 8.61
C ILE A 31 0.02 1.74 9.03
N GLY A 32 0.09 2.00 10.34
CA GLY A 32 -0.39 3.26 10.90
C GLY A 32 -1.89 3.27 11.15
N THR A 33 -2.55 2.13 11.07
CA THR A 33 -3.97 2.01 11.37
C THR A 33 -4.27 0.62 11.89
N SER A 34 -5.14 0.52 12.88
CA SER A 34 -5.61 -0.76 13.39
C SER A 34 -6.86 -1.25 12.67
N ILE A 35 -7.45 -0.42 11.80
CA ILE A 35 -8.67 -0.76 11.08
C ILE A 35 -8.48 -0.50 9.58
N PRO A 36 -7.64 -1.31 8.92
CA PRO A 36 -7.42 -1.12 7.48
C PRO A 36 -8.71 -1.32 6.70
N THR A 37 -8.93 -0.46 5.72
CA THR A 37 -10.12 -0.49 4.87
C THR A 37 -9.85 -1.05 3.49
N GLN A 38 -8.59 -1.33 3.17
CA GLN A 38 -8.17 -1.90 1.90
C GLN A 38 -7.21 -3.05 2.18
N ASN A 39 -6.89 -3.83 1.16
CA ASN A 39 -5.95 -4.93 1.33
C ASN A 39 -4.62 -4.46 1.94
N LEU A 40 -4.16 -3.29 1.54
CA LEU A 40 -3.04 -2.63 2.18
C LEU A 40 -3.43 -1.18 2.42
N ASP A 41 -3.51 -0.80 3.68
CA ASP A 41 -3.90 0.55 4.09
C ASP A 41 -2.73 1.17 4.85
N VAL A 42 -2.07 2.15 4.23
CA VAL A 42 -0.96 2.86 4.85
C VAL A 42 -1.43 4.28 5.19
N ARG A 43 -1.47 4.57 6.48
CA ARG A 43 -1.86 5.90 6.96
C ARG A 43 -0.59 6.66 7.31
N GLY A 44 0.03 7.21 6.30
CA GLY A 44 1.29 7.92 6.45
C GLY A 44 1.99 8.03 5.12
N THR A 45 3.30 8.23 5.17
CA THR A 45 4.12 8.41 3.99
C THR A 45 4.70 7.08 3.55
N THR A 46 4.65 6.83 2.27
CA THR A 46 5.21 5.60 1.69
C THR A 46 6.32 5.97 0.72
N LYS A 47 7.44 5.27 0.82
CA LYS A 47 8.55 5.44 -0.12
C LYS A 47 8.79 4.12 -0.84
N VAL A 48 8.77 4.17 -2.16
CA VAL A 48 9.08 3.02 -3.00
C VAL A 48 10.31 3.37 -3.82
N VAL A 49 11.38 2.60 -3.65
CA VAL A 49 12.59 2.75 -4.45
C VAL A 49 12.52 1.68 -5.52
N GLY A 50 12.23 2.09 -6.75
CA GLY A 50 12.04 1.16 -7.86
C GLY A 50 10.73 1.43 -8.57
N LEU A 51 10.12 0.38 -9.07
CA LEU A 51 8.92 0.47 -9.88
C LEU A 51 7.68 0.18 -9.06
N VAL A 52 6.60 0.88 -9.38
CA VAL A 52 5.26 0.54 -8.92
C VAL A 52 4.47 0.12 -10.15
N THR A 53 4.00 -1.12 -10.15
CA THR A 53 3.17 -1.64 -11.24
C THR A 53 1.74 -1.71 -10.74
N ALA A 54 0.85 -1.01 -11.38
CA ALA A 54 -0.56 -0.98 -11.02
C ALA A 54 -1.41 -0.99 -12.27
N SER A 55 -2.55 -1.68 -12.21
CA SER A 55 -3.51 -1.63 -13.30
C SER A 55 -4.17 -0.26 -13.36
N ASP A 56 -4.49 0.28 -12.21
CA ASP A 56 -5.09 1.60 -12.08
C ASP A 56 -4.36 2.36 -10.99
N LEU A 57 -4.13 3.64 -11.21
CA LEU A 57 -3.50 4.51 -10.23
C LEU A 57 -4.39 5.73 -10.00
N PHE A 58 -4.86 5.90 -8.78
CA PHE A 58 -5.68 7.04 -8.40
C PHE A 58 -4.92 7.91 -7.42
N ILE A 59 -4.72 9.17 -7.76
CA ILE A 59 -4.07 10.15 -6.90
C ILE A 59 -5.08 11.25 -6.62
N SER A 60 -5.51 11.36 -5.37
CA SER A 60 -6.53 12.34 -5.01
C SER A 60 -5.95 13.74 -4.75
N GLY A 61 -4.66 13.86 -4.69
CA GLY A 61 -3.98 15.13 -4.43
C GLY A 61 -3.08 15.52 -5.59
N VAL A 62 -1.83 15.76 -5.29
CA VAL A 62 -0.86 16.24 -6.26
C VAL A 62 0.08 15.13 -6.68
N ALA A 63 0.26 14.95 -7.97
CA ALA A 63 1.27 14.06 -8.51
C ALA A 63 2.42 14.91 -9.05
N THR A 64 3.61 14.72 -8.49
CA THR A 64 4.81 15.37 -9.00
C THR A 64 5.62 14.34 -9.76
N VAL A 65 5.82 14.58 -11.03
CA VAL A 65 6.43 13.60 -11.93
C VAL A 65 7.53 14.28 -12.73
N THR A 66 8.69 13.66 -12.77
CA THR A 66 9.78 14.16 -13.62
C THR A 66 9.45 13.97 -15.09
N GLU A 67 8.81 12.84 -15.41
CA GLU A 67 8.51 12.51 -16.80
C GLU A 67 7.30 11.59 -16.84
N ILE A 68 6.38 11.87 -17.75
CA ILE A 68 5.22 11.01 -17.98
C ILE A 68 5.33 10.42 -19.37
N GLN A 69 5.30 9.10 -19.45
CA GLN A 69 5.32 8.40 -20.73
C GLN A 69 4.01 7.64 -20.89
N VAL A 70 3.26 7.98 -21.92
CA VAL A 70 1.94 7.42 -22.18
C VAL A 70 1.98 6.74 -23.55
N GLY A 71 1.52 5.49 -23.59
CA GLY A 71 1.59 4.69 -24.80
C GLY A 71 0.70 5.19 -25.93
N THR A 72 -0.54 5.56 -25.68
CA THR A 72 -1.47 5.91 -26.75
C THR A 72 -2.11 7.27 -26.60
N ALA A 73 -2.68 7.61 -25.45
CA ALA A 73 -3.42 8.86 -25.31
C ALA A 73 -3.40 9.35 -23.88
N ILE A 74 -3.45 10.66 -23.72
CA ILE A 74 -3.64 11.31 -22.43
C ILE A 74 -4.97 12.06 -22.50
N THR A 75 -5.85 11.78 -21.54
CA THR A 75 -7.09 12.51 -21.40
C THR A 75 -7.05 13.35 -20.14
N ILE A 76 -7.20 14.67 -20.30
CA ILE A 76 -7.30 15.57 -19.17
C ILE A 76 -8.72 16.15 -19.22
N ALA A 77 -9.56 15.73 -18.27
CA ALA A 77 -10.98 15.99 -18.32
C ALA A 77 -11.24 17.28 -17.58
N SER A 78 -11.28 18.03 -17.10
CA SER A 78 -11.67 19.26 -16.40
C SER A 78 -10.48 20.07 -15.92
N GLY A 79 -9.32 19.75 -16.43
CA GLY A 79 -8.14 20.50 -16.03
C GLY A 79 -7.84 21.64 -16.97
N VAL A 80 -6.94 22.50 -16.53
CA VAL A 80 -6.40 23.58 -17.35
C VAL A 80 -4.93 23.32 -17.56
N ILE A 81 -4.51 23.41 -18.78
CA ILE A 81 -3.12 23.19 -19.13
C ILE A 81 -2.42 24.52 -19.33
#